data_baf5920ca98009ec3f7e750b61aeb763
#
_entry.id   baf5920ca98009ec3f7e750b61aeb763
#
_cell.length_a   1.000
_cell.length_b   1.000
_cell.length_c   1.000
_cell.angle_alpha   90.00
_cell.angle_beta   90.00
_cell.angle_gamma   90.00
#
_symmetry.space_group_name_H-M   'P 1'
#
loop_
_entity.id
_entity.type
_entity.pdbx_description
1 polymer ?
#
loop_
_entity_poly.entity_id
_entity_poly.type
_entity_poly.pdbx_seq_one_letter_code
_entity_poly.pdbx_strand_id
1 'polypeptide(L)'
;MAITAAQVKELREMTGAGMMDCKKALTKTEGDMDAAVEFLRENGLAKAAKKAGRIAAEGLVAVALSDDAKEAAIVEVNSETDFVAKNEKFQNYVADVAAQAMNTTAADIDAFLAEAWALDTTKTVKEALAAQIAVIGENMNIRRFAQVTEENGFVASYTHMGGKIGVLVDVETDVVNDAVKEMAKNVAMQIAALKPQYTSDSEVSAEYIEHEKEILMAQIQNDPKESQKPAKVIEGMITGRIKKELKEICLLDQTYVKAEDGKQSVAKYVEQVAKENGAKITVKGFVRYETGDGIEKKEENFAEEVAKQMGK
;
A
#
# COMPACT_ATOMS: atom_id res chain seq x y z
N MET A 1 -44.90 11.09 13.80
CA MET A 1 -44.81 10.27 15.06
C MET A 1 -43.56 10.69 15.85
N ALA A 2 -43.61 10.52 17.19
CA ALA A 2 -42.38 10.81 17.98
C ALA A 2 -41.38 9.67 17.79
N ILE A 3 -40.17 9.99 17.37
CA ILE A 3 -39.08 9.03 17.18
C ILE A 3 -38.64 8.51 18.54
N THR A 4 -38.64 7.20 18.75
CA THR A 4 -38.26 6.56 20.01
C THR A 4 -36.75 6.31 20.08
N ALA A 5 -36.21 6.24 21.28
CA ALA A 5 -34.80 5.87 21.51
C ALA A 5 -34.47 4.45 20.99
N ALA A 6 -35.45 3.53 21.01
CA ALA A 6 -35.34 2.17 20.49
C ALA A 6 -35.11 2.18 18.96
N GLN A 7 -35.92 2.93 18.21
CA GLN A 7 -35.72 3.06 16.77
C GLN A 7 -34.36 3.68 16.41
N VAL A 8 -33.90 4.67 17.15
CA VAL A 8 -32.56 5.27 16.93
C VAL A 8 -31.47 4.27 17.19
N LYS A 9 -31.61 3.45 18.24
CA LYS A 9 -30.63 2.38 18.57
C LYS A 9 -30.61 1.31 17.47
N GLU A 10 -31.78 0.86 17.02
CA GLU A 10 -31.93 -0.13 15.96
C GLU A 10 -31.27 0.35 14.65
N LEU A 11 -31.61 1.55 14.20
CA LEU A 11 -31.01 2.14 13.00
C LEU A 11 -29.49 2.28 13.12
N ARG A 12 -28.99 2.61 14.32
CA ARG A 12 -27.56 2.68 14.59
C ARG A 12 -26.87 1.30 14.53
N GLU A 13 -27.49 0.27 15.05
CA GLU A 13 -27.00 -1.11 14.99
C GLU A 13 -26.94 -1.62 13.54
N MET A 14 -27.96 -1.28 12.74
CA MET A 14 -28.03 -1.63 11.31
C MET A 14 -26.99 -0.90 10.45
N THR A 15 -26.72 0.38 10.72
CA THR A 15 -25.96 1.24 9.81
C THR A 15 -24.59 1.64 10.33
N GLY A 16 -24.30 1.47 11.63
CA GLY A 16 -23.11 1.96 12.30
C GLY A 16 -23.03 3.50 12.41
N ALA A 17 -24.03 4.23 11.90
CA ALA A 17 -24.04 5.69 11.88
C ALA A 17 -24.12 6.31 13.28
N GLY A 18 -23.73 7.57 13.42
CA GLY A 18 -23.80 8.30 14.69
C GLY A 18 -25.25 8.44 15.20
N MET A 19 -25.47 8.39 16.53
CA MET A 19 -26.79 8.48 17.15
C MET A 19 -27.59 9.70 16.69
N MET A 20 -26.95 10.86 16.56
CA MET A 20 -27.63 12.08 16.12
C MET A 20 -27.98 12.05 14.62
N ASP A 21 -27.16 11.41 13.79
CA ASP A 21 -27.47 11.21 12.37
C ASP A 21 -28.64 10.25 12.21
N CYS A 22 -28.68 9.13 12.97
CA CYS A 22 -29.83 8.22 12.99
C CYS A 22 -31.13 8.92 13.44
N LYS A 23 -31.05 9.71 14.51
CA LYS A 23 -32.22 10.50 14.96
C LYS A 23 -32.70 11.46 13.90
N LYS A 24 -31.78 12.18 13.23
CA LYS A 24 -32.09 13.10 12.14
C LYS A 24 -32.71 12.38 10.94
N ALA A 25 -32.16 11.22 10.56
CA ALA A 25 -32.70 10.41 9.47
C ALA A 25 -34.13 9.98 9.76
N LEU A 26 -34.39 9.33 10.90
CA LEU A 26 -35.72 8.92 11.30
C LEU A 26 -36.71 10.09 11.40
N THR A 27 -36.27 11.25 11.87
CA THR A 27 -37.11 12.43 11.91
C THR A 27 -37.52 12.90 10.51
N LYS A 28 -36.55 12.85 9.56
CA LYS A 28 -36.78 13.25 8.16
C LYS A 28 -37.71 12.29 7.42
N THR A 29 -37.67 11.01 7.76
CA THR A 29 -38.42 9.92 7.13
C THR A 29 -39.67 9.51 7.94
N GLU A 30 -40.06 10.33 8.92
CA GLU A 30 -41.24 10.12 9.76
C GLU A 30 -41.30 8.76 10.47
N GLY A 31 -40.09 8.18 10.74
CA GLY A 31 -39.94 6.90 11.42
C GLY A 31 -39.87 5.69 10.49
N ASP A 32 -39.91 5.90 9.18
CA ASP A 32 -39.66 4.83 8.20
C ASP A 32 -38.17 4.42 8.25
N MET A 33 -37.94 3.15 8.56
CA MET A 33 -36.59 2.61 8.79
C MET A 33 -35.81 2.48 7.48
N ASP A 34 -36.45 1.96 6.42
CA ASP A 34 -35.80 1.75 5.13
C ASP A 34 -35.47 3.09 4.46
N ALA A 35 -36.38 4.03 4.49
CA ALA A 35 -36.13 5.38 4.00
C ALA A 35 -35.05 6.10 4.84
N ALA A 36 -34.93 5.81 6.15
CA ALA A 36 -33.88 6.36 7.00
C ALA A 36 -32.50 5.79 6.66
N VAL A 37 -32.39 4.50 6.31
CA VAL A 37 -31.16 3.88 5.82
C VAL A 37 -30.70 4.57 4.53
N GLU A 38 -31.61 4.76 3.55
CA GLU A 38 -31.29 5.42 2.29
C GLU A 38 -30.90 6.89 2.50
N PHE A 39 -31.62 7.61 3.36
CA PHE A 39 -31.22 8.97 3.74
C PHE A 39 -29.83 9.06 4.37
N LEU A 40 -29.43 8.08 5.20
CA LEU A 40 -28.07 8.02 5.77
C LEU A 40 -27.03 7.73 4.70
N ARG A 41 -27.35 6.89 3.72
CA ARG A 41 -26.49 6.57 2.58
C ARG A 41 -26.21 7.81 1.73
N GLU A 42 -27.24 8.53 1.30
CA GLU A 42 -27.13 9.78 0.54
C GLU A 42 -26.31 10.84 1.30
N ASN A 43 -26.58 11.02 2.60
CA ASN A 43 -25.83 11.95 3.43
C ASN A 43 -24.38 11.51 3.64
N GLY A 44 -24.10 10.20 3.69
CA GLY A 44 -22.75 9.65 3.73
C GLY A 44 -21.93 10.05 2.52
N LEU A 45 -22.48 9.86 1.32
CA LEU A 45 -21.88 10.31 0.06
C LEU A 45 -21.62 11.81 0.04
N ALA A 46 -22.58 12.62 0.47
CA ALA A 46 -22.43 14.07 0.54
C ALA A 46 -21.35 14.52 1.55
N LYS A 47 -21.24 13.83 2.69
CA LYS A 47 -20.17 14.09 3.69
C LYS A 47 -18.81 13.69 3.15
N ALA A 48 -18.70 12.54 2.45
CA ALA A 48 -17.47 12.09 1.82
C ALA A 48 -17.01 13.08 0.75
N ALA A 49 -17.91 13.53 -0.13
CA ALA A 49 -17.61 14.51 -1.17
C ALA A 49 -17.07 15.83 -0.61
N LYS A 50 -17.61 16.32 0.51
CA LYS A 50 -17.12 17.54 1.18
C LYS A 50 -15.71 17.40 1.76
N LYS A 51 -15.26 16.18 2.04
CA LYS A 51 -13.96 15.90 2.63
C LYS A 51 -12.91 15.48 1.59
N ALA A 52 -13.33 15.10 0.39
CA ALA A 52 -12.46 14.53 -0.65
C ALA A 52 -11.23 15.40 -1.01
N GLY A 53 -11.31 16.73 -0.81
CA GLY A 53 -10.18 17.65 -1.03
C GLY A 53 -9.18 17.74 0.12
N ARG A 54 -9.38 17.01 1.24
CA ARG A 54 -8.44 17.05 2.36
C ARG A 54 -7.33 16.03 2.12
N ILE A 55 -6.10 16.41 2.49
CA ILE A 55 -4.94 15.52 2.37
C ILE A 55 -5.12 14.32 3.31
N ALA A 56 -5.06 13.12 2.77
CA ALA A 56 -5.08 11.87 3.49
C ALA A 56 -3.78 11.10 3.16
N ALA A 57 -2.71 11.40 3.89
CA ALA A 57 -1.37 10.84 3.69
C ALA A 57 -0.99 9.78 4.75
N GLU A 58 -1.84 9.61 5.75
CA GLU A 58 -1.75 8.54 6.74
C GLU A 58 -2.63 7.35 6.33
N GLY A 59 -2.77 6.32 7.15
CA GLY A 59 -3.58 5.14 6.86
C GLY A 59 -2.79 3.84 6.99
N LEU A 60 -3.22 2.81 6.24
CA LEU A 60 -2.64 1.47 6.30
C LEU A 60 -2.52 0.82 4.92
N VAL A 61 -1.51 -0.03 4.81
CA VAL A 61 -1.39 -1.07 3.79
C VAL A 61 -1.81 -2.40 4.43
N ALA A 62 -2.74 -3.11 3.82
CA ALA A 62 -3.13 -4.44 4.23
C ALA A 62 -2.90 -5.45 3.11
N VAL A 63 -2.71 -6.71 3.53
CA VAL A 63 -2.50 -7.85 2.65
C VAL A 63 -3.55 -8.91 2.98
N ALA A 64 -4.16 -9.48 1.96
CA ALA A 64 -4.94 -10.71 2.06
C ALA A 64 -4.19 -11.81 1.31
N LEU A 65 -4.24 -13.04 1.83
CA LEU A 65 -3.56 -14.21 1.28
C LEU A 65 -4.53 -15.39 1.31
N SER A 66 -4.57 -16.18 0.24
CA SER A 66 -5.33 -17.43 0.21
C SER A 66 -4.73 -18.48 1.15
N ASP A 67 -5.52 -19.45 1.58
CA ASP A 67 -5.09 -20.49 2.53
C ASP A 67 -3.91 -21.33 2.00
N ASP A 68 -3.83 -21.52 0.70
CA ASP A 68 -2.73 -22.23 0.02
C ASP A 68 -1.57 -21.30 -0.37
N ALA A 69 -1.68 -20.01 -0.05
CA ALA A 69 -0.72 -18.95 -0.37
C ALA A 69 -0.41 -18.80 -1.87
N LYS A 70 -1.32 -19.20 -2.76
CA LYS A 70 -1.14 -19.05 -4.22
C LYS A 70 -1.65 -17.71 -4.74
N GLU A 71 -2.60 -17.12 -4.04
CA GLU A 71 -3.20 -15.84 -4.41
C GLU A 71 -3.06 -14.85 -3.26
N ALA A 72 -2.73 -13.64 -3.58
CA ALA A 72 -2.63 -12.56 -2.61
C ALA A 72 -3.10 -11.23 -3.21
N ALA A 73 -3.64 -10.37 -2.35
CA ALA A 73 -3.89 -8.97 -2.69
C ALA A 73 -3.25 -8.05 -1.66
N ILE A 74 -2.85 -6.89 -2.10
CA ILE A 74 -2.34 -5.79 -1.29
C ILE A 74 -3.13 -4.54 -1.62
N VAL A 75 -3.52 -3.80 -0.58
CA VAL A 75 -4.27 -2.54 -0.72
C VAL A 75 -3.62 -1.45 0.10
N GLU A 76 -3.72 -0.20 -0.37
CA GLU A 76 -3.42 0.99 0.41
C GLU A 76 -4.71 1.77 0.64
N VAL A 77 -5.07 1.96 1.91
CA VAL A 77 -6.20 2.79 2.32
C VAL A 77 -5.70 3.93 3.17
N ASN A 78 -5.91 5.16 2.69
CA ASN A 78 -5.43 6.36 3.35
C ASN A 78 -6.48 6.98 4.27
N SER A 79 -6.00 7.71 5.29
CA SER A 79 -6.76 8.55 6.22
C SER A 79 -6.02 9.87 6.48
N GLU A 80 -6.69 10.84 7.11
CA GLU A 80 -6.06 12.14 7.40
C GLU A 80 -5.01 12.01 8.53
N THR A 81 -5.27 11.16 9.57
CA THR A 81 -4.42 11.05 10.75
C THR A 81 -3.97 9.62 11.05
N ASP A 82 -2.86 9.51 11.77
CA ASP A 82 -2.37 8.23 12.30
C ASP A 82 -3.24 7.67 13.45
N PHE A 83 -4.04 8.52 14.10
CA PHE A 83 -5.03 8.09 15.09
C PHE A 83 -6.08 7.19 14.45
N VAL A 84 -6.57 7.55 13.25
CA VAL A 84 -7.51 6.71 12.51
C VAL A 84 -6.84 5.42 12.08
N ALA A 85 -5.59 5.44 11.63
CA ALA A 85 -4.85 4.24 11.28
C ALA A 85 -4.73 3.23 12.44
N LYS A 86 -4.75 3.70 13.69
CA LYS A 86 -4.74 2.87 14.92
C LYS A 86 -6.14 2.44 15.39
N ASN A 87 -7.20 2.95 14.77
CA ASN A 87 -8.57 2.64 15.16
C ASN A 87 -8.99 1.27 14.64
N GLU A 88 -9.49 0.40 15.52
CA GLU A 88 -9.89 -0.97 15.20
C GLU A 88 -10.94 -1.04 14.06
N LYS A 89 -11.92 -0.13 14.04
CA LYS A 89 -12.92 -0.09 12.97
C LYS A 89 -12.29 0.20 11.60
N PHE A 90 -11.30 1.09 11.57
CA PHE A 90 -10.56 1.38 10.35
C PHE A 90 -9.71 0.18 9.93
N GLN A 91 -9.01 -0.45 10.86
CA GLN A 91 -8.19 -1.64 10.59
C GLN A 91 -9.03 -2.79 10.03
N ASN A 92 -10.20 -3.06 10.63
CA ASN A 92 -11.13 -4.07 10.15
C ASN A 92 -11.64 -3.72 8.73
N TYR A 93 -12.03 -2.47 8.50
CA TYR A 93 -12.43 -2.03 7.17
C TYR A 93 -11.32 -2.20 6.12
N VAL A 94 -10.07 -1.87 6.46
CA VAL A 94 -8.94 -2.06 5.53
C VAL A 94 -8.69 -3.53 5.24
N ALA A 95 -8.85 -4.41 6.22
CA ALA A 95 -8.78 -5.87 6.03
C ALA A 95 -9.91 -6.37 5.12
N ASP A 96 -11.13 -5.87 5.28
CA ASP A 96 -12.27 -6.20 4.42
C ASP A 96 -12.04 -5.74 2.97
N VAL A 97 -11.43 -4.55 2.78
CA VAL A 97 -11.03 -4.05 1.45
C VAL A 97 -9.98 -4.96 0.82
N ALA A 98 -9.00 -5.45 1.61
CA ALA A 98 -7.99 -6.39 1.11
C ALA A 98 -8.61 -7.73 0.70
N ALA A 99 -9.56 -8.25 1.48
CA ALA A 99 -10.31 -9.45 1.14
C ALA A 99 -11.17 -9.27 -0.13
N GLN A 100 -11.81 -8.12 -0.30
CA GLN A 100 -12.52 -7.75 -1.54
C GLN A 100 -11.55 -7.72 -2.72
N ALA A 101 -10.37 -7.12 -2.55
CA ALA A 101 -9.36 -7.00 -3.59
C ALA A 101 -8.77 -8.35 -4.03
N MET A 102 -8.81 -9.39 -3.20
CA MET A 102 -8.42 -10.75 -3.61
C MET A 102 -9.33 -11.35 -4.67
N ASN A 103 -10.62 -10.99 -4.63
CA ASN A 103 -11.64 -11.59 -5.49
C ASN A 103 -12.08 -10.66 -6.64
N THR A 104 -11.46 -9.49 -6.77
CA THR A 104 -11.84 -8.54 -7.82
C THR A 104 -11.32 -8.95 -9.19
N THR A 105 -12.07 -8.60 -10.22
CA THR A 105 -11.64 -8.65 -11.62
C THR A 105 -11.45 -7.23 -12.21
N ALA A 106 -11.55 -6.21 -11.37
CA ALA A 106 -11.39 -4.81 -11.77
C ALA A 106 -9.97 -4.55 -12.30
N ALA A 107 -9.88 -3.89 -13.43
CA ALA A 107 -8.61 -3.53 -14.05
C ALA A 107 -7.94 -2.31 -13.40
N ASP A 108 -8.73 -1.48 -12.74
CA ASP A 108 -8.28 -0.23 -12.11
C ASP A 108 -9.11 0.10 -10.85
N ILE A 109 -8.70 1.16 -10.17
CA ILE A 109 -9.33 1.58 -8.92
C ILE A 109 -10.77 2.08 -9.12
N ASP A 110 -11.07 2.70 -10.24
CA ASP A 110 -12.43 3.22 -10.51
C ASP A 110 -13.40 2.07 -10.73
N ALA A 111 -13.00 1.05 -11.48
CA ALA A 111 -13.77 -0.18 -11.66
C ALA A 111 -13.95 -0.92 -10.32
N PHE A 112 -12.90 -1.03 -9.50
CA PHE A 112 -12.97 -1.64 -8.17
C PHE A 112 -13.96 -0.91 -7.25
N LEU A 113 -13.94 0.42 -7.24
CA LEU A 113 -14.87 1.23 -6.44
C LEU A 113 -16.33 1.08 -6.88
N ALA A 114 -16.57 0.69 -8.13
CA ALA A 114 -17.92 0.47 -8.69
C ALA A 114 -18.46 -0.93 -8.43
N GLU A 115 -17.63 -1.90 -8.01
CA GLU A 115 -18.08 -3.26 -7.67
C GLU A 115 -19.01 -3.28 -6.48
N ALA A 116 -19.88 -4.30 -6.41
CA ALA A 116 -20.68 -4.57 -5.23
C ALA A 116 -19.77 -4.90 -4.03
N TRP A 117 -20.07 -4.32 -2.88
CA TRP A 117 -19.33 -4.60 -1.66
C TRP A 117 -19.64 -6.01 -1.13
N ALA A 118 -18.64 -6.85 -0.94
CA ALA A 118 -18.83 -8.27 -0.61
C ALA A 118 -19.61 -8.52 0.68
N LEU A 119 -19.48 -7.63 1.69
CA LEU A 119 -20.18 -7.74 2.97
C LEU A 119 -21.61 -7.19 2.95
N ASP A 120 -21.94 -6.38 1.93
CA ASP A 120 -23.28 -5.83 1.74
C ASP A 120 -23.48 -5.47 0.25
N THR A 121 -23.95 -6.44 -0.52
CA THR A 121 -24.10 -6.32 -1.98
C THR A 121 -25.15 -5.30 -2.43
N THR A 122 -25.87 -4.68 -1.50
CA THR A 122 -26.77 -3.54 -1.80
C THR A 122 -26.00 -2.23 -2.00
N LYS A 123 -24.69 -2.23 -1.70
CA LYS A 123 -23.79 -1.07 -1.81
C LYS A 123 -22.63 -1.38 -2.74
N THR A 124 -22.08 -0.36 -3.33
CA THR A 124 -20.78 -0.43 -4.00
C THR A 124 -19.63 -0.27 -2.98
N VAL A 125 -18.41 -0.66 -3.36
CA VAL A 125 -17.20 -0.40 -2.57
C VAL A 125 -17.05 1.10 -2.25
N LYS A 126 -17.38 1.97 -3.21
CA LYS A 126 -17.39 3.44 -3.03
C LYS A 126 -18.40 3.89 -1.96
N GLU A 127 -19.56 3.30 -1.93
CA GLU A 127 -20.59 3.63 -0.93
C GLU A 127 -20.24 3.09 0.45
N ALA A 128 -19.60 1.91 0.52
CA ALA A 128 -19.05 1.38 1.76
C ALA A 128 -17.94 2.30 2.31
N LEU A 129 -17.05 2.81 1.46
CA LEU A 129 -16.06 3.82 1.83
C LEU A 129 -16.71 5.10 2.36
N ALA A 130 -17.72 5.60 1.67
CA ALA A 130 -18.45 6.82 2.10
C ALA A 130 -19.13 6.63 3.46
N ALA A 131 -19.66 5.44 3.75
CA ALA A 131 -20.22 5.10 5.05
C ALA A 131 -19.13 5.15 6.15
N GLN A 132 -17.94 4.63 5.90
CA GLN A 132 -16.82 4.71 6.83
C GLN A 132 -16.36 6.16 7.07
N ILE A 133 -16.26 6.97 6.02
CA ILE A 133 -15.96 8.41 6.12
C ILE A 133 -16.99 9.13 6.99
N ALA A 134 -18.28 8.77 6.86
CA ALA A 134 -19.33 9.38 7.65
C ALA A 134 -19.25 9.01 9.14
N VAL A 135 -18.84 7.77 9.45
CA VAL A 135 -18.71 7.25 10.82
C VAL A 135 -17.44 7.76 11.51
N ILE A 136 -16.29 7.64 10.82
CA ILE A 136 -14.97 8.00 11.36
C ILE A 136 -14.79 9.51 11.40
N GLY A 137 -15.32 10.22 10.42
CA GLY A 137 -15.29 11.69 10.39
C GLY A 137 -14.09 12.29 9.67
N GLU A 138 -13.18 11.50 9.11
CA GLU A 138 -12.03 11.93 8.31
C GLU A 138 -12.21 11.62 6.82
N ASN A 139 -11.45 12.29 5.95
CA ASN A 139 -11.28 11.87 4.58
C ASN A 139 -10.54 10.53 4.53
N MET A 140 -11.02 9.63 3.71
CA MET A 140 -10.42 8.32 3.48
C MET A 140 -10.43 8.01 1.99
N ASN A 141 -9.44 7.25 1.54
CA ASN A 141 -9.34 6.86 0.14
C ASN A 141 -8.77 5.44 0.01
N ILE A 142 -9.41 4.59 -0.76
CA ILE A 142 -8.81 3.36 -1.26
C ILE A 142 -7.96 3.78 -2.45
N ARG A 143 -6.66 3.91 -2.24
CA ARG A 143 -5.77 4.55 -3.20
C ARG A 143 -5.36 3.64 -4.35
N ARG A 144 -5.01 2.41 -4.01
CA ARG A 144 -4.50 1.42 -4.95
C ARG A 144 -4.61 0.03 -4.39
N PHE A 145 -4.63 -0.94 -5.28
CA PHE A 145 -4.53 -2.36 -4.97
C PHE A 145 -3.67 -3.06 -6.03
N ALA A 146 -3.21 -4.25 -5.71
CA ALA A 146 -2.60 -5.18 -6.65
C ALA A 146 -2.89 -6.61 -6.20
N GLN A 147 -2.91 -7.52 -7.18
CA GLN A 147 -3.04 -8.96 -6.98
C GLN A 147 -1.78 -9.64 -7.49
N VAL A 148 -1.41 -10.72 -6.83
CA VAL A 148 -0.32 -11.61 -7.26
C VAL A 148 -0.84 -13.04 -7.20
N THR A 149 -0.62 -13.81 -8.27
CA THR A 149 -0.97 -15.23 -8.35
C THR A 149 0.25 -16.02 -8.77
N GLU A 150 0.56 -17.10 -8.03
CA GLU A 150 1.66 -18.01 -8.31
C GLU A 150 1.19 -19.47 -8.27
N GLU A 151 1.10 -20.10 -9.44
CA GLU A 151 0.61 -21.49 -9.55
C GLU A 151 1.67 -22.52 -9.19
N ASN A 152 2.95 -22.26 -9.50
CA ASN A 152 4.09 -23.18 -9.36
C ASN A 152 4.95 -22.86 -8.15
N GLY A 153 4.36 -22.32 -7.10
CA GLY A 153 5.06 -21.89 -5.90
C GLY A 153 4.11 -21.30 -4.88
N PHE A 154 4.44 -20.12 -4.39
CA PHE A 154 3.60 -19.39 -3.43
C PHE A 154 3.91 -17.90 -3.42
N VAL A 155 2.98 -17.11 -2.90
CA VAL A 155 3.16 -15.69 -2.61
C VAL A 155 3.51 -15.53 -1.13
N ALA A 156 4.65 -14.91 -0.85
CA ALA A 156 5.01 -14.51 0.51
C ALA A 156 4.54 -13.09 0.78
N SER A 157 4.13 -12.83 2.01
CA SER A 157 3.70 -11.49 2.44
C SER A 157 4.45 -11.02 3.69
N TYR A 158 4.63 -9.71 3.80
CA TYR A 158 5.19 -9.07 4.98
C TYR A 158 4.56 -7.70 5.19
N THR A 159 4.18 -7.41 6.43
CA THR A 159 3.74 -6.07 6.84
C THR A 159 4.68 -5.54 7.92
N HIS A 160 5.06 -4.28 7.80
CA HIS A 160 6.00 -3.61 8.70
C HIS A 160 5.34 -2.42 9.40
N MET A 161 5.77 -2.14 10.64
CA MET A 161 5.27 -1.01 11.45
C MET A 161 3.74 -0.95 11.53
N GLY A 162 3.09 -2.11 11.76
CA GLY A 162 1.63 -2.17 11.92
C GLY A 162 0.84 -1.78 10.66
N GLY A 163 1.35 -2.10 9.47
CA GLY A 163 0.70 -1.81 8.20
C GLY A 163 1.14 -0.49 7.53
N LYS A 164 2.21 0.14 7.99
CA LYS A 164 2.79 1.30 7.27
C LYS A 164 3.44 0.89 5.95
N ILE A 165 4.00 -0.31 5.89
CA ILE A 165 4.56 -0.89 4.67
C ILE A 165 4.00 -2.29 4.51
N GLY A 166 3.56 -2.63 3.31
CA GLY A 166 3.17 -3.98 2.92
C GLY A 166 3.98 -4.44 1.71
N VAL A 167 4.30 -5.72 1.68
CA VAL A 167 5.05 -6.35 0.60
C VAL A 167 4.43 -7.70 0.26
N LEU A 168 4.29 -7.98 -1.03
CA LEU A 168 4.07 -9.31 -1.61
C LEU A 168 5.30 -9.69 -2.39
N VAL A 169 5.71 -10.96 -2.30
CA VAL A 169 6.81 -11.53 -3.10
C VAL A 169 6.30 -12.76 -3.82
N ASP A 170 6.42 -12.75 -5.12
CA ASP A 170 6.10 -13.87 -6.00
C ASP A 170 7.28 -14.84 -6.07
N VAL A 171 7.11 -16.07 -5.59
CA VAL A 171 8.15 -17.09 -5.46
C VAL A 171 7.74 -18.36 -6.20
N GLU A 172 8.35 -18.59 -7.36
CA GLU A 172 8.25 -19.87 -8.07
C GLU A 172 9.22 -20.87 -7.44
N THR A 173 8.72 -22.07 -7.08
CA THR A 173 9.54 -23.13 -6.49
C THR A 173 8.85 -24.50 -6.59
N ASP A 174 9.66 -25.55 -6.74
CA ASP A 174 9.22 -26.96 -6.69
C ASP A 174 9.21 -27.53 -5.26
N VAL A 175 9.68 -26.77 -4.26
CA VAL A 175 9.70 -27.19 -2.84
C VAL A 175 9.15 -26.08 -1.96
N VAL A 176 8.06 -26.36 -1.26
CA VAL A 176 7.45 -25.43 -0.28
C VAL A 176 7.61 -26.02 1.11
N ASN A 177 8.66 -25.60 1.83
CA ASN A 177 8.93 -25.95 3.22
C ASN A 177 9.20 -24.71 4.07
N ASP A 178 9.41 -24.89 5.36
CA ASP A 178 9.59 -23.77 6.31
C ASP A 178 10.85 -22.93 5.98
N ALA A 179 11.95 -23.55 5.52
CA ALA A 179 13.17 -22.84 5.17
C ALA A 179 12.97 -21.96 3.93
N VAL A 180 12.25 -22.44 2.92
CA VAL A 180 11.93 -21.67 1.70
C VAL A 180 10.94 -20.54 2.04
N LYS A 181 9.94 -20.79 2.88
CA LYS A 181 9.02 -19.75 3.37
C LYS A 181 9.73 -18.68 4.19
N GLU A 182 10.68 -19.07 5.05
CA GLU A 182 11.49 -18.12 5.82
C GLU A 182 12.38 -17.28 4.89
N MET A 183 13.01 -17.89 3.90
CA MET A 183 13.77 -17.17 2.87
C MET A 183 12.90 -16.11 2.19
N ALA A 184 11.72 -16.47 1.70
CA ALA A 184 10.81 -15.55 1.03
C ALA A 184 10.36 -14.40 1.95
N LYS A 185 10.09 -14.69 3.23
CA LYS A 185 9.80 -13.66 4.25
C LYS A 185 11.00 -12.73 4.47
N ASN A 186 12.22 -13.25 4.50
CA ASN A 186 13.43 -12.44 4.64
C ASN A 186 13.64 -11.54 3.41
N VAL A 187 13.33 -12.05 2.19
CA VAL A 187 13.32 -11.22 0.97
C VAL A 187 12.26 -10.13 1.05
N ALA A 188 11.05 -10.43 1.54
CA ALA A 188 10.02 -9.42 1.75
C ALA A 188 10.45 -8.33 2.77
N MET A 189 11.16 -8.71 3.83
CA MET A 189 11.74 -7.75 4.78
C MET A 189 12.84 -6.88 4.14
N GLN A 190 13.67 -7.45 3.27
CA GLN A 190 14.67 -6.71 2.45
C GLN A 190 13.99 -5.65 1.59
N ILE A 191 12.92 -6.03 0.87
CA ILE A 191 12.13 -5.13 0.02
C ILE A 191 11.52 -3.99 0.84
N ALA A 192 10.95 -4.31 2.01
CA ALA A 192 10.38 -3.31 2.90
C ALA A 192 11.44 -2.28 3.33
N ALA A 193 12.64 -2.74 3.66
CA ALA A 193 13.73 -1.92 4.20
C ALA A 193 14.45 -1.08 3.13
N LEU A 194 14.81 -1.68 2.00
CA LEU A 194 15.71 -1.07 1.01
C LEU A 194 15.01 -0.55 -0.26
N LYS A 195 13.69 -0.70 -0.38
CA LYS A 195 12.85 -0.11 -1.44
C LYS A 195 13.42 -0.35 -2.86
N PRO A 196 13.73 -1.58 -3.27
CA PRO A 196 14.16 -1.83 -4.64
C PRO A 196 13.05 -1.41 -5.63
N GLN A 197 13.45 -1.00 -6.82
CA GLN A 197 12.53 -0.60 -7.89
C GLN A 197 12.25 -1.76 -8.85
N TYR A 198 13.22 -2.65 -9.03
CA TYR A 198 13.21 -3.79 -9.95
C TYR A 198 13.58 -5.07 -9.22
N THR A 199 13.14 -6.20 -9.74
CA THR A 199 13.56 -7.50 -9.20
C THR A 199 15.02 -7.81 -9.61
N SER A 200 15.36 -7.54 -10.88
CA SER A 200 16.69 -7.73 -11.42
C SER A 200 17.05 -6.64 -12.43
N ASP A 201 18.32 -6.57 -12.81
CA ASP A 201 18.83 -5.65 -13.84
C ASP A 201 18.23 -5.89 -15.24
N SER A 202 17.72 -7.09 -15.49
CA SER A 202 17.04 -7.42 -16.76
C SER A 202 15.69 -6.68 -16.96
N GLU A 203 15.11 -6.18 -15.89
CA GLU A 203 13.86 -5.38 -15.94
C GLU A 203 14.14 -3.89 -16.22
N VAL A 204 15.38 -3.47 -16.07
CA VAL A 204 15.77 -2.06 -16.27
C VAL A 204 15.85 -1.76 -17.77
N SER A 205 15.04 -0.80 -18.23
CA SER A 205 15.00 -0.46 -19.63
C SER A 205 16.32 0.16 -20.12
N ALA A 206 16.67 -0.08 -21.39
CA ALA A 206 17.83 0.55 -22.02
C ALA A 206 17.70 2.09 -22.04
N GLU A 207 16.47 2.60 -22.14
CA GLU A 207 16.17 4.04 -22.11
C GLU A 207 16.51 4.65 -20.74
N TYR A 208 16.16 3.96 -19.65
CA TYR A 208 16.55 4.37 -18.29
C TYR A 208 18.08 4.45 -18.17
N ILE A 209 18.81 3.42 -18.61
CA ILE A 209 20.28 3.37 -18.54
C ILE A 209 20.90 4.52 -19.38
N GLU A 210 20.39 4.80 -20.56
CA GLU A 210 20.90 5.92 -21.39
C GLU A 210 20.63 7.27 -20.74
N HIS A 211 19.44 7.46 -20.17
CA HIS A 211 19.11 8.68 -19.44
C HIS A 211 20.02 8.92 -18.24
N GLU A 212 20.28 7.89 -17.45
CA GLU A 212 21.22 7.98 -16.32
C GLU A 212 22.67 8.26 -16.77
N LYS A 213 23.10 7.69 -17.91
CA LYS A 213 24.41 8.04 -18.51
C LYS A 213 24.50 9.52 -18.87
N GLU A 214 23.43 10.10 -19.46
CA GLU A 214 23.39 11.52 -19.80
C GLU A 214 23.49 12.39 -18.55
N ILE A 215 22.74 12.06 -17.48
CA ILE A 215 22.80 12.76 -16.20
C ILE A 215 24.20 12.69 -15.60
N LEU A 216 24.79 11.49 -15.54
CA LEU A 216 26.12 11.28 -14.98
C LEU A 216 27.19 12.02 -15.82
N MET A 217 27.08 12.04 -17.14
CA MET A 217 27.96 12.80 -18.03
C MET A 217 27.87 14.31 -17.73
N ALA A 218 26.65 14.85 -17.61
CA ALA A 218 26.45 16.25 -17.25
C ALA A 218 27.04 16.60 -15.87
N GLN A 219 26.87 15.73 -14.89
CA GLN A 219 27.48 15.88 -13.56
C GLN A 219 29.01 15.93 -13.63
N ILE A 220 29.63 15.01 -14.39
CA ILE A 220 31.09 14.95 -14.57
C ILE A 220 31.59 16.18 -15.28
N GLN A 221 30.88 16.67 -16.31
CA GLN A 221 31.26 17.88 -17.04
C GLN A 221 31.21 19.16 -16.17
N ASN A 222 30.29 19.19 -15.21
CA ASN A 222 30.16 20.30 -14.27
C ASN A 222 31.14 20.22 -13.08
N ASP A 223 31.86 19.11 -12.89
CA ASP A 223 32.88 18.97 -11.86
C ASP A 223 34.28 19.38 -12.41
N PRO A 224 34.94 20.45 -11.89
CA PRO A 224 36.21 20.92 -12.41
C PRO A 224 37.37 19.90 -12.35
N LYS A 225 37.28 18.90 -11.47
CA LYS A 225 38.31 17.85 -11.33
C LYS A 225 38.01 16.65 -12.21
N GLU A 226 36.73 16.30 -12.37
CA GLU A 226 36.34 15.13 -13.14
C GLU A 226 36.31 15.42 -14.65
N SER A 227 35.90 16.62 -15.05
CA SER A 227 35.83 17.05 -16.46
C SER A 227 37.17 17.07 -17.18
N GLN A 228 38.29 17.16 -16.45
CA GLN A 228 39.64 17.17 -17.02
C GLN A 228 40.24 15.75 -17.24
N LYS A 229 39.50 14.70 -16.84
CA LYS A 229 39.98 13.32 -17.02
C LYS A 229 39.87 12.87 -18.48
N PRO A 230 40.75 11.94 -18.93
CA PRO A 230 40.63 11.36 -20.27
C PRO A 230 39.27 10.71 -20.51
N ALA A 231 38.73 10.80 -21.75
CA ALA A 231 37.42 10.28 -22.11
C ALA A 231 37.21 8.80 -21.69
N LYS A 232 38.20 7.94 -21.86
CA LYS A 232 38.12 6.54 -21.44
C LYS A 232 37.99 6.36 -19.93
N VAL A 233 38.53 7.29 -19.13
CA VAL A 233 38.38 7.27 -17.66
C VAL A 233 36.95 7.73 -17.29
N ILE A 234 36.45 8.74 -17.94
CA ILE A 234 35.07 9.22 -17.78
C ILE A 234 34.05 8.12 -18.10
N GLU A 235 34.23 7.41 -19.21
CA GLU A 235 33.38 6.27 -19.60
C GLU A 235 33.41 5.15 -18.53
N GLY A 236 34.61 4.83 -18.03
CA GLY A 236 34.76 3.87 -16.94
C GLY A 236 34.10 4.32 -15.63
N MET A 237 34.11 5.62 -15.33
CA MET A 237 33.46 6.20 -14.16
C MET A 237 31.92 6.10 -14.30
N ILE A 238 31.37 6.45 -15.46
CA ILE A 238 29.93 6.34 -15.73
C ILE A 238 29.48 4.90 -15.59
N THR A 239 30.17 3.96 -16.24
CA THR A 239 29.87 2.53 -16.14
C THR A 239 29.92 2.03 -14.69
N GLY A 240 30.90 2.49 -13.91
CA GLY A 240 31.02 2.13 -12.48
C GLY A 240 29.89 2.70 -11.62
N ARG A 241 29.47 3.95 -11.89
CA ARG A 241 28.35 4.58 -11.16
C ARG A 241 27.03 3.90 -11.49
N ILE A 242 26.76 3.59 -12.76
CA ILE A 242 25.55 2.85 -13.17
C ILE A 242 25.50 1.47 -12.51
N LYS A 243 26.63 0.72 -12.52
CA LYS A 243 26.68 -0.57 -11.84
C LYS A 243 26.41 -0.47 -10.34
N LYS A 244 26.85 0.61 -9.71
CA LYS A 244 26.56 0.84 -8.30
C LYS A 244 25.09 1.15 -8.07
N GLU A 245 24.50 1.98 -8.92
CA GLU A 245 23.09 2.32 -8.87
C GLU A 245 22.20 1.09 -9.07
N LEU A 246 22.46 0.28 -10.11
CA LEU A 246 21.73 -0.97 -10.35
C LEU A 246 21.77 -1.91 -9.13
N LYS A 247 22.89 -1.96 -8.39
CA LYS A 247 22.97 -2.72 -7.15
C LYS A 247 22.09 -2.18 -6.02
N GLU A 248 21.73 -0.90 -6.08
CA GLU A 248 20.88 -0.29 -5.07
C GLU A 248 19.39 -0.46 -5.42
N ILE A 249 19.04 -0.36 -6.72
CA ILE A 249 17.65 -0.39 -7.19
C ILE A 249 17.14 -1.78 -7.59
N CYS A 250 18.03 -2.75 -7.88
CA CYS A 250 17.64 -4.12 -8.24
C CYS A 250 17.74 -5.04 -7.02
N LEU A 251 16.61 -5.62 -6.62
CA LEU A 251 16.48 -6.47 -5.43
C LEU A 251 17.56 -7.56 -5.35
N LEU A 252 17.70 -8.34 -6.41
CA LEU A 252 18.60 -9.49 -6.43
C LEU A 252 20.10 -9.12 -6.33
N ASP A 253 20.45 -7.89 -6.72
CA ASP A 253 21.81 -7.36 -6.66
C ASP A 253 22.12 -6.63 -5.35
N GLN A 254 21.09 -6.24 -4.59
CA GLN A 254 21.28 -5.61 -3.28
C GLN A 254 22.06 -6.52 -2.34
N THR A 255 22.86 -5.91 -1.48
CA THR A 255 23.46 -6.63 -0.35
C THR A 255 22.33 -7.05 0.61
N TYR A 256 22.27 -8.34 0.94
CA TYR A 256 21.28 -8.87 1.86
C TYR A 256 21.49 -8.30 3.27
N VAL A 257 20.44 -7.69 3.84
CA VAL A 257 20.55 -6.97 5.13
C VAL A 257 20.95 -7.84 6.32
N LYS A 258 20.69 -9.17 6.23
CA LYS A 258 21.08 -10.13 7.26
C LYS A 258 22.34 -10.93 6.88
N ALA A 259 23.08 -10.53 5.84
CA ALA A 259 24.31 -11.19 5.44
C ALA A 259 25.35 -11.09 6.56
N GLU A 260 25.85 -12.23 7.05
CA GLU A 260 26.86 -12.30 8.12
C GLU A 260 28.18 -11.66 7.70
N ASP A 261 28.53 -11.80 6.42
CA ASP A 261 29.77 -11.24 5.83
C ASP A 261 29.60 -9.79 5.34
N GLY A 262 28.37 -9.25 5.40
CA GLY A 262 28.02 -7.92 4.89
C GLY A 262 28.22 -7.75 3.37
N LYS A 263 28.33 -8.86 2.60
CA LYS A 263 28.64 -8.83 1.16
C LYS A 263 27.76 -9.74 0.31
N GLN A 264 27.11 -10.73 0.91
CA GLN A 264 26.23 -11.65 0.21
C GLN A 264 25.08 -10.86 -0.42
N SER A 265 24.84 -11.05 -1.73
CA SER A 265 23.68 -10.47 -2.38
C SER A 265 22.41 -11.27 -2.08
N VAL A 266 21.24 -10.65 -2.29
CA VAL A 266 19.95 -11.33 -2.18
C VAL A 266 19.89 -12.55 -3.11
N ALA A 267 20.38 -12.43 -4.36
CA ALA A 267 20.44 -13.55 -5.30
C ALA A 267 21.24 -14.72 -4.72
N LYS A 268 22.42 -14.47 -4.13
CA LYS A 268 23.24 -15.52 -3.51
C LYS A 268 22.59 -16.14 -2.29
N TYR A 269 21.85 -15.36 -1.51
CA TYR A 269 21.08 -15.88 -0.39
C TYR A 269 19.98 -16.83 -0.86
N VAL A 270 19.20 -16.45 -1.88
CA VAL A 270 18.18 -17.31 -2.50
C VAL A 270 18.80 -18.59 -3.08
N GLU A 271 19.92 -18.49 -3.81
CA GLU A 271 20.65 -19.62 -4.36
C GLU A 271 21.17 -20.57 -3.27
N GLN A 272 21.67 -20.03 -2.17
CA GLN A 272 22.11 -20.82 -1.02
C GLN A 272 20.97 -21.66 -0.45
N VAL A 273 19.81 -21.02 -0.18
CA VAL A 273 18.64 -21.73 0.37
C VAL A 273 18.12 -22.77 -0.62
N ALA A 274 18.12 -22.45 -1.91
CA ALA A 274 17.74 -23.40 -2.97
C ALA A 274 18.63 -24.65 -2.94
N LYS A 275 19.93 -24.47 -2.87
CA LYS A 275 20.92 -25.57 -2.81
C LYS A 275 20.79 -26.40 -1.54
N GLU A 276 20.62 -25.76 -0.38
CA GLU A 276 20.49 -26.43 0.91
C GLU A 276 19.21 -27.30 0.99
N ASN A 277 18.15 -26.91 0.26
CA ASN A 277 16.87 -27.62 0.23
C ASN A 277 16.66 -28.50 -1.02
N GLY A 278 17.63 -28.55 -1.93
CA GLY A 278 17.49 -29.28 -3.20
C GLY A 278 16.37 -28.74 -4.08
N ALA A 279 16.05 -27.46 -3.94
CA ALA A 279 14.95 -26.77 -4.59
C ALA A 279 15.42 -25.93 -5.78
N LYS A 280 14.47 -25.68 -6.70
CA LYS A 280 14.59 -24.61 -7.69
C LYS A 280 13.77 -23.44 -7.18
N ILE A 281 14.39 -22.29 -6.95
CA ILE A 281 13.73 -21.10 -6.41
C ILE A 281 14.00 -19.91 -7.33
N THR A 282 12.93 -19.24 -7.75
CA THR A 282 12.98 -17.98 -8.50
C THR A 282 12.10 -16.94 -7.82
N VAL A 283 12.65 -15.81 -7.49
CA VAL A 283 11.88 -14.61 -7.13
C VAL A 283 11.47 -13.95 -8.44
N LYS A 284 10.20 -14.07 -8.82
CA LYS A 284 9.66 -13.57 -10.09
C LYS A 284 9.36 -12.08 -10.05
N GLY A 285 8.94 -11.60 -8.89
CA GLY A 285 8.56 -10.21 -8.72
C GLY A 285 8.14 -9.89 -7.30
N PHE A 286 7.80 -8.63 -7.09
CA PHE A 286 7.26 -8.15 -5.83
C PHE A 286 6.32 -6.97 -6.02
N VAL A 287 5.45 -6.77 -5.05
CA VAL A 287 4.67 -5.54 -4.90
C VAL A 287 5.00 -4.93 -3.53
N ARG A 288 5.35 -3.66 -3.49
CA ARG A 288 5.60 -2.92 -2.26
C ARG A 288 4.75 -1.66 -2.23
N TYR A 289 3.94 -1.52 -1.18
CA TYR A 289 3.25 -0.28 -0.88
C TYR A 289 3.74 0.29 0.45
N GLU A 290 3.87 1.60 0.50
CA GLU A 290 4.10 2.37 1.72
C GLU A 290 3.00 3.41 1.82
N THR A 291 2.38 3.50 2.99
CA THR A 291 1.28 4.44 3.23
C THR A 291 1.71 5.87 2.96
N GLY A 292 0.97 6.55 2.09
CA GLY A 292 1.20 7.96 1.78
C GLY A 292 2.41 8.23 0.91
N ASP A 293 3.06 7.20 0.36
CA ASP A 293 4.21 7.38 -0.53
C ASP A 293 3.82 8.22 -1.76
N GLY A 294 4.58 9.31 -2.03
CA GLY A 294 4.28 10.26 -3.09
C GLY A 294 3.08 11.20 -2.84
N ILE A 295 2.43 11.14 -1.68
CA ILE A 295 1.43 12.15 -1.27
C ILE A 295 2.13 13.28 -0.54
N GLU A 296 1.85 14.52 -0.97
CA GLU A 296 2.36 15.72 -0.31
C GLU A 296 1.83 15.78 1.13
N LYS A 297 2.72 15.72 2.11
CA LYS A 297 2.33 15.82 3.51
C LYS A 297 2.17 17.29 3.86
N LYS A 298 1.10 17.61 4.60
CA LYS A 298 0.94 18.92 5.19
C LYS A 298 2.08 19.13 6.20
N GLU A 299 2.96 20.09 5.96
CA GLU A 299 3.91 20.50 6.98
C GLU A 299 3.11 21.11 8.14
N GLU A 300 2.97 20.35 9.21
CA GLU A 300 2.40 20.86 10.46
C GLU A 300 3.48 21.72 11.13
N ASN A 301 3.44 23.02 10.87
CA ASN A 301 4.24 23.96 11.65
C ASN A 301 3.51 24.24 12.98
N PHE A 302 3.72 23.33 13.94
CA PHE A 302 3.10 23.39 15.26
C PHE A 302 3.28 24.78 15.92
N ALA A 303 4.40 25.45 15.66
CA ALA A 303 4.66 26.80 16.16
C ALA A 303 3.72 27.86 15.55
N GLU A 304 3.39 27.74 14.26
CA GLU A 304 2.42 28.63 13.60
C GLU A 304 0.97 28.31 14.00
N GLU A 305 0.62 27.06 14.23
CA GLU A 305 -0.72 26.70 14.72
C GLU A 305 -0.95 27.22 16.13
N VAL A 306 0.02 27.05 17.01
CA VAL A 306 -0.03 27.61 18.36
C VAL A 306 -0.08 29.16 18.32
N ALA A 307 0.69 29.80 17.45
CA ALA A 307 0.67 31.25 17.29
C ALA A 307 -0.69 31.76 16.79
N LYS A 308 -1.31 31.05 15.81
CA LYS A 308 -2.67 31.35 15.32
C LYS A 308 -3.75 31.16 16.39
N GLN A 309 -3.63 30.14 17.22
CA GLN A 309 -4.57 29.90 18.34
C GLN A 309 -4.36 30.89 19.48
N MET A 310 -3.15 31.40 19.68
CA MET A 310 -2.84 32.44 20.68
C MET A 310 -3.12 33.87 20.20
N GLY A 311 -3.65 34.05 18.97
CA GLY A 311 -4.03 35.34 18.44
C GLY A 311 -2.85 36.28 18.14
N LYS A 312 -1.68 35.70 17.84
CA LYS A 312 -0.47 36.44 17.44
C LYS A 312 -0.19 36.29 15.95
#